data_0ad83949071da280befca7a5db4dcd2f
#
_entry.id   0ad83949071da280befca7a5db4dcd2f
#
_cell.length_a   1.000
_cell.length_b   1.000
_cell.length_c   1.000
_cell.angle_alpha   90.00
_cell.angle_beta   90.00
_cell.angle_gamma   90.00
#
_symmetry.space_group_name_H-M   'P 1'
#
loop_
_entity.id
_entity.type
_entity.pdbx_description
1 polymer ?
#
loop_
_entity_poly.entity_id
_entity_poly.type
_entity_poly.pdbx_seq_one_letter_code
_entity_poly.pdbx_strand_id
1 'polypeptide(L)'
;MRAIWKGAVSFGLVSVPVKLYAATESHDVSFRQVHATDGGRIKYQRVCSIDGEEVEYADIAKGYETEDGEMVILTDEDMAALPSTSSREIAVEKFVPSDQIDPMLFEKSYYLEPEKTGAKPYALLRQALLDADRMAVVTVALRQRTTVGVLRVKDDVIVLQTMMWPDEIRTPDFAVETGEVKDAEVKMANMLVETLAGDFDPSEFEDDYAEAVDELVRNKIEGGEVKRTPVSTKTSGEVVDLLAALQRSVDAAKTARGEATDDEAEKKPAKKAAKKATAKKAAKKKAS
;
A
#
# COMPACT_ATOMS: atom_id res chain seq x y z
N MET A 1 7.11 -14.55 15.63
CA MET A 1 8.01 -13.49 15.09
C MET A 1 9.41 -13.64 15.62
N ARG A 2 10.45 -13.28 14.84
CA ARG A 2 11.87 -13.29 15.28
C ARG A 2 12.32 -11.85 15.49
N ALA A 3 12.96 -11.56 16.65
CA ALA A 3 13.53 -10.25 16.91
C ALA A 3 14.65 -9.96 15.90
N ILE A 4 14.56 -8.81 15.22
CA ILE A 4 15.56 -8.37 14.24
C ILE A 4 16.63 -7.47 14.84
N TRP A 5 16.32 -6.85 16.00
CA TRP A 5 17.21 -5.92 16.69
C TRP A 5 16.90 -5.90 18.19
N LYS A 6 17.91 -5.61 19.01
CA LYS A 6 17.79 -5.41 20.45
C LYS A 6 18.56 -4.17 20.86
N GLY A 7 17.99 -3.38 21.74
CA GLY A 7 18.59 -2.15 22.26
C GLY A 7 17.69 -1.50 23.30
N ALA A 8 17.75 -0.18 23.40
CA ALA A 8 16.93 0.56 24.34
C ALA A 8 16.36 1.83 23.70
N VAL A 9 15.16 2.22 24.11
CA VAL A 9 14.62 3.55 23.85
C VAL A 9 15.08 4.46 24.96
N SER A 10 15.71 5.59 24.60
CA SER A 10 16.16 6.60 25.53
C SER A 10 15.34 7.87 25.40
N PHE A 11 14.72 8.31 26.47
CA PHE A 11 14.05 9.60 26.56
C PHE A 11 14.44 10.32 27.85
N GLY A 12 15.19 11.40 27.71
CA GLY A 12 15.84 12.06 28.83
C GLY A 12 16.81 11.10 29.56
N LEU A 13 16.62 10.90 30.86
CA LEU A 13 17.42 9.99 31.68
C LEU A 13 16.84 8.57 31.80
N VAL A 14 15.73 8.30 31.12
CA VAL A 14 15.06 7.00 31.19
C VAL A 14 15.47 6.15 30.01
N SER A 15 15.90 4.92 30.28
CA SER A 15 16.22 3.92 29.28
C SER A 15 15.26 2.72 29.38
N VAL A 16 14.69 2.33 28.25
CA VAL A 16 13.69 1.26 28.12
C VAL A 16 14.28 0.16 27.26
N PRO A 17 14.78 -0.93 27.84
CA PRO A 17 15.28 -2.07 27.05
C PRO A 17 14.16 -2.71 26.24
N VAL A 18 14.38 -2.84 24.91
CA VAL A 18 13.39 -3.34 23.95
C VAL A 18 13.98 -4.25 22.89
N LYS A 19 13.11 -5.05 22.28
CA LYS A 19 13.38 -5.81 21.06
C LYS A 19 12.47 -5.30 19.96
N LEU A 20 12.98 -5.25 18.72
CA LEU A 20 12.22 -4.90 17.54
C LEU A 20 11.85 -6.15 16.73
N TYR A 21 10.63 -6.15 16.24
CA TYR A 21 10.07 -7.15 15.34
C TYR A 21 9.47 -6.44 14.12
N ALA A 22 9.64 -6.98 12.92
CA ALA A 22 8.94 -6.46 11.74
C ALA A 22 7.43 -6.54 11.98
N ALA A 23 6.75 -5.41 11.80
CA ALA A 23 5.28 -5.31 11.97
C ALA A 23 4.53 -5.59 10.68
N THR A 24 5.23 -5.59 9.55
CA THR A 24 4.67 -5.84 8.21
C THR A 24 5.42 -6.98 7.54
N GLU A 25 4.69 -7.74 6.74
CA GLU A 25 5.19 -8.82 5.89
C GLU A 25 4.71 -8.56 4.47
N SER A 26 5.50 -8.89 3.46
CA SER A 26 5.08 -8.82 2.07
C SER A 26 4.36 -10.10 1.69
N HIS A 27 3.21 -9.95 1.02
CA HIS A 27 2.44 -11.05 0.43
C HIS A 27 2.89 -11.37 -1.00
N ASP A 28 3.96 -10.72 -1.49
CA ASP A 28 4.46 -10.95 -2.84
C ASP A 28 4.79 -12.42 -3.09
N VAL A 29 4.26 -12.96 -4.17
CA VAL A 29 4.55 -14.34 -4.57
C VAL A 29 6.00 -14.46 -5.04
N SER A 30 6.80 -15.22 -4.30
CA SER A 30 8.21 -15.42 -4.62
C SER A 30 8.40 -16.49 -5.67
N PHE A 31 8.65 -16.10 -6.91
CA PHE A 31 9.04 -17.00 -8.00
C PHE A 31 10.55 -17.29 -7.98
N ARG A 32 10.92 -18.54 -8.29
CA ARG A 32 12.31 -18.93 -8.50
C ARG A 32 12.58 -18.95 -9.99
N GLN A 33 13.72 -18.41 -10.40
CA GLN A 33 14.14 -18.53 -11.79
C GLN A 33 14.62 -19.95 -12.04
N VAL A 34 14.04 -20.58 -13.07
CA VAL A 34 14.33 -21.95 -13.47
C VAL A 34 14.58 -22.03 -14.97
N HIS A 35 15.35 -23.02 -15.38
CA HIS A 35 15.53 -23.33 -16.80
C HIS A 35 14.22 -23.90 -17.36
N ALA A 36 13.74 -23.32 -18.45
CA ALA A 36 12.40 -23.60 -18.96
C ALA A 36 12.22 -25.06 -19.44
N THR A 37 13.31 -25.73 -19.85
CA THR A 37 13.24 -27.08 -20.41
C THR A 37 13.27 -28.21 -19.38
N ASP A 38 13.97 -28.00 -18.24
CA ASP A 38 14.23 -29.07 -17.26
C ASP A 38 13.87 -28.67 -15.83
N GLY A 39 13.45 -27.41 -15.59
CA GLY A 39 13.10 -26.91 -14.26
C GLY A 39 14.29 -26.70 -13.33
N GLY A 40 15.53 -26.82 -13.83
CA GLY A 40 16.74 -26.60 -13.04
C GLY A 40 16.82 -25.17 -12.52
N ARG A 41 17.19 -24.98 -11.23
CA ARG A 41 17.34 -23.64 -10.65
C ARG A 41 18.52 -22.92 -11.29
N ILE A 42 18.33 -21.67 -11.69
CA ILE A 42 19.38 -20.80 -12.20
C ILE A 42 20.33 -20.44 -11.05
N LYS A 43 21.63 -20.55 -11.30
CA LYS A 43 22.71 -20.07 -10.41
C LYS A 43 23.38 -18.89 -11.09
N TYR A 44 23.81 -17.94 -10.30
CA TYR A 44 24.54 -16.75 -10.77
C TYR A 44 25.99 -16.85 -10.35
N GLN A 45 26.89 -16.58 -11.29
CA GLN A 45 28.31 -16.38 -11.03
C GLN A 45 28.61 -14.88 -11.08
N ARG A 46 29.49 -14.42 -10.20
CA ARG A 46 29.95 -13.04 -10.20
C ARG A 46 31.17 -12.97 -11.09
N VAL A 47 31.10 -12.16 -12.13
CA VAL A 47 32.20 -11.99 -13.07
C VAL A 47 32.58 -10.51 -13.12
N CYS A 48 33.89 -10.24 -13.23
CA CYS A 48 34.40 -8.91 -13.43
C CYS A 48 34.02 -8.43 -14.83
N SER A 49 33.54 -7.18 -14.95
CA SER A 49 33.12 -6.61 -16.24
C SER A 49 34.28 -6.25 -17.17
N ILE A 50 35.51 -6.20 -16.64
CA ILE A 50 36.72 -5.80 -17.40
C ILE A 50 37.35 -7.00 -18.09
N ASP A 51 37.54 -8.11 -17.36
CA ASP A 51 38.24 -9.29 -17.85
C ASP A 51 37.36 -10.53 -18.02
N GLY A 52 36.12 -10.49 -17.47
CA GLY A 52 35.17 -11.62 -17.53
C GLY A 52 35.52 -12.76 -16.56
N GLU A 53 36.50 -12.62 -15.70
CA GLU A 53 36.87 -13.67 -14.74
C GLU A 53 35.87 -13.74 -13.58
N GLU A 54 35.71 -14.94 -13.01
CA GLU A 54 34.88 -15.16 -11.83
C GLU A 54 35.55 -14.56 -10.59
N VAL A 55 34.81 -13.75 -9.83
CA VAL A 55 35.30 -13.07 -8.62
C VAL A 55 34.71 -13.71 -7.39
N GLU A 56 35.56 -14.15 -6.47
CA GLU A 56 35.14 -14.66 -5.17
C GLU A 56 34.58 -13.53 -4.29
N TYR A 57 33.66 -13.89 -3.39
CA TYR A 57 33.01 -12.88 -2.54
C TYR A 57 33.99 -12.10 -1.66
N ALA A 58 35.10 -12.73 -1.27
CA ALA A 58 36.15 -12.10 -0.46
C ALA A 58 36.90 -11.00 -1.21
N ASP A 59 36.93 -11.08 -2.54
CA ASP A 59 37.67 -10.13 -3.41
C ASP A 59 36.78 -8.99 -3.89
N ILE A 60 35.50 -8.94 -3.45
CA ILE A 60 34.57 -7.88 -3.82
C ILE A 60 34.64 -6.75 -2.79
N ALA A 61 35.11 -5.58 -3.25
CA ALA A 61 35.11 -4.33 -2.50
C ALA A 61 33.88 -3.47 -2.85
N LYS A 62 33.64 -2.42 -2.08
CA LYS A 62 32.63 -1.40 -2.39
C LYS A 62 33.24 -0.32 -3.28
N GLY A 63 32.63 -0.02 -4.39
CA GLY A 63 32.99 1.09 -5.26
C GLY A 63 31.97 2.22 -5.16
N TYR A 64 32.45 3.46 -5.12
CA TYR A 64 31.64 4.67 -5.26
C TYR A 64 32.01 5.34 -6.58
N GLU A 65 31.01 5.50 -7.47
CA GLU A 65 31.18 6.21 -8.72
C GLU A 65 30.92 7.70 -8.48
N THR A 66 31.92 8.53 -8.79
CA THR A 66 31.81 9.98 -8.68
C THR A 66 31.00 10.57 -9.86
N GLU A 67 30.59 11.83 -9.75
CA GLU A 67 29.88 12.53 -10.84
C GLU A 67 30.69 12.60 -12.13
N ASP A 68 32.01 12.56 -12.02
CA ASP A 68 32.95 12.56 -13.18
C ASP A 68 33.17 11.14 -13.75
N GLY A 69 32.53 10.12 -13.19
CA GLY A 69 32.62 8.71 -13.64
C GLY A 69 33.85 7.97 -13.14
N GLU A 70 34.58 8.51 -12.18
CA GLU A 70 35.69 7.80 -11.53
C GLU A 70 35.20 6.85 -10.47
N MET A 71 35.74 5.62 -10.43
CA MET A 71 35.41 4.60 -9.44
C MET A 71 36.39 4.63 -8.27
N VAL A 72 35.91 5.04 -7.10
CA VAL A 72 36.67 5.04 -5.85
C VAL A 72 36.37 3.76 -5.07
N ILE A 73 37.40 2.96 -4.80
CA ILE A 73 37.26 1.72 -4.01
C ILE A 73 37.30 2.07 -2.54
N LEU A 74 36.26 1.66 -1.81
CA LEU A 74 36.15 1.85 -0.36
C LEU A 74 36.49 0.54 0.35
N THR A 75 37.45 0.61 1.27
CA THR A 75 37.86 -0.53 2.12
C THR A 75 36.92 -0.68 3.34
N ASP A 76 37.00 -1.84 4.00
CA ASP A 76 36.26 -2.02 5.26
C ASP A 76 36.77 -1.08 6.36
N GLU A 77 38.05 -0.67 6.30
CA GLU A 77 38.64 0.30 7.23
C GLU A 77 38.06 1.70 6.99
N ASP A 78 37.87 2.11 5.73
CA ASP A 78 37.22 3.37 5.39
C ASP A 78 35.78 3.39 5.90
N MET A 79 35.07 2.27 5.72
CA MET A 79 33.69 2.13 6.20
C MET A 79 33.59 2.14 7.74
N ALA A 80 34.59 1.59 8.43
CA ALA A 80 34.66 1.59 9.89
C ALA A 80 34.98 2.99 10.47
N ALA A 81 35.68 3.83 9.71
CA ALA A 81 36.00 5.20 10.09
C ALA A 81 34.82 6.18 9.96
N LEU A 82 33.76 5.78 9.24
CA LEU A 82 32.56 6.61 9.13
C LEU A 82 31.89 6.76 10.51
N PRO A 83 31.24 7.90 10.79
CA PRO A 83 30.51 8.09 12.05
C PRO A 83 29.29 7.16 12.09
N SER A 84 29.54 5.88 12.30
CA SER A 84 28.49 4.90 12.55
C SER A 84 28.14 4.99 14.02
N THR A 85 26.93 5.44 14.34
CA THR A 85 26.36 5.25 15.65
C THR A 85 26.11 3.74 15.86
N SER A 86 27.12 3.05 16.38
CA SER A 86 26.99 1.66 16.81
C SER A 86 26.13 1.53 18.08
N SER A 87 25.52 2.63 18.52
CA SER A 87 24.65 2.65 19.68
C SER A 87 23.40 1.82 19.38
N ARG A 88 23.16 0.82 20.20
CA ARG A 88 21.90 0.07 20.20
C ARG A 88 20.83 0.86 20.94
N GLU A 89 20.61 2.08 20.48
CA GLU A 89 19.76 3.07 21.10
C GLU A 89 18.78 3.65 20.08
N ILE A 90 17.54 3.81 20.52
CA ILE A 90 16.53 4.61 19.87
C ILE A 90 16.45 5.90 20.68
N ALA A 91 17.08 6.94 20.20
CA ALA A 91 17.13 8.23 20.91
C ALA A 91 15.90 9.07 20.59
N VAL A 92 15.14 9.45 21.61
CA VAL A 92 14.01 10.39 21.44
C VAL A 92 14.56 11.80 21.36
N GLU A 93 14.31 12.46 20.22
CA GLU A 93 14.75 13.82 19.93
C GLU A 93 13.71 14.85 20.36
N LYS A 94 12.42 14.61 20.03
CA LYS A 94 11.31 15.49 20.33
C LYS A 94 9.96 14.77 20.26
N PHE A 95 8.93 15.43 20.79
CA PHE A 95 7.54 15.00 20.68
C PHE A 95 6.76 15.99 19.82
N VAL A 96 6.03 15.51 18.81
CA VAL A 96 5.28 16.33 17.85
C VAL A 96 3.85 15.81 17.71
N PRO A 97 2.87 16.68 17.38
CA PRO A 97 1.54 16.25 16.96
C PRO A 97 1.61 15.33 15.72
N SER A 98 0.71 14.37 15.63
CA SER A 98 0.71 13.39 14.52
C SER A 98 0.45 14.03 13.16
N ASP A 99 -0.33 15.09 13.11
CA ASP A 99 -0.69 15.84 11.90
C ASP A 99 0.45 16.64 11.29
N GLN A 100 1.56 16.82 12.01
CA GLN A 100 2.76 17.50 11.50
C GLN A 100 3.69 16.57 10.71
N ILE A 101 3.44 15.26 10.71
CA ILE A 101 4.25 14.29 9.98
C ILE A 101 3.50 13.86 8.72
N ASP A 102 4.07 14.23 7.57
CA ASP A 102 3.52 13.80 6.29
C ASP A 102 3.61 12.26 6.16
N PRO A 103 2.50 11.56 5.87
CA PRO A 103 2.49 10.13 5.63
C PRO A 103 3.46 9.65 4.53
N MET A 104 3.82 10.50 3.57
CA MET A 104 4.82 10.20 2.54
C MET A 104 6.20 9.87 3.11
N LEU A 105 6.51 10.35 4.32
CA LEU A 105 7.78 10.08 4.98
C LEU A 105 7.88 8.64 5.51
N PHE A 106 6.76 7.97 5.77
CA PHE A 106 6.78 6.65 6.39
C PHE A 106 7.30 5.55 5.47
N GLU A 107 8.17 4.67 6.02
CA GLU A 107 8.78 3.57 5.28
C GLU A 107 8.42 2.20 5.89
N LYS A 108 9.04 1.81 7.00
CA LYS A 108 8.89 0.48 7.61
C LYS A 108 8.41 0.58 9.05
N SER A 109 7.59 -0.38 9.45
CA SER A 109 7.01 -0.44 10.78
C SER A 109 7.56 -1.62 11.58
N TYR A 110 7.81 -1.39 12.88
CA TYR A 110 8.34 -2.38 13.81
C TYR A 110 7.60 -2.31 15.13
N TYR A 111 7.27 -3.47 15.69
CA TYR A 111 6.76 -3.57 17.06
C TYR A 111 7.90 -3.54 18.06
N LEU A 112 7.71 -2.83 19.18
CA LEU A 112 8.62 -2.81 20.30
C LEU A 112 8.08 -3.71 21.42
N GLU A 113 8.82 -4.75 21.77
CA GLU A 113 8.57 -5.59 22.94
C GLU A 113 9.51 -5.16 24.07
N PRO A 114 9.02 -4.79 25.26
CA PRO A 114 9.91 -4.50 26.39
C PRO A 114 10.58 -5.76 26.91
N GLU A 115 11.84 -5.67 27.27
CA GLU A 115 12.47 -6.71 28.08
C GLU A 115 11.90 -6.69 29.52
N LYS A 116 12.11 -7.75 30.28
CA LYS A 116 11.53 -7.89 31.64
C LYS A 116 11.83 -6.69 32.55
N THR A 117 13.04 -6.15 32.47
CA THR A 117 13.47 -4.98 33.24
C THR A 117 12.91 -3.66 32.71
N GLY A 118 12.47 -3.64 31.45
CA GLY A 118 11.92 -2.47 30.77
C GLY A 118 10.40 -2.30 30.89
N ALA A 119 9.66 -3.24 31.50
CA ALA A 119 8.20 -3.25 31.48
C ALA A 119 7.58 -1.97 32.08
N LYS A 120 8.08 -1.53 33.24
CA LYS A 120 7.54 -0.32 33.90
C LYS A 120 7.85 0.98 33.13
N PRO A 121 9.11 1.26 32.71
CA PRO A 121 9.40 2.46 31.92
C PRO A 121 8.76 2.42 30.52
N TYR A 122 8.56 1.23 29.93
CA TYR A 122 7.79 1.07 28.69
C TYR A 122 6.34 1.49 28.85
N ALA A 123 5.66 1.02 29.90
CA ALA A 123 4.30 1.39 30.20
C ALA A 123 4.15 2.90 30.45
N LEU A 124 5.14 3.50 31.14
CA LEU A 124 5.18 4.94 31.36
C LEU A 124 5.30 5.73 30.04
N LEU A 125 6.22 5.34 29.16
CA LEU A 125 6.39 5.97 27.84
C LEU A 125 5.12 5.83 27.00
N ARG A 126 4.53 4.63 26.95
CA ARG A 126 3.29 4.36 26.22
C ARG A 126 2.17 5.26 26.70
N GLN A 127 1.97 5.34 28.03
CA GLN A 127 0.91 6.18 28.60
C GLN A 127 1.15 7.67 28.32
N ALA A 128 2.39 8.13 28.44
CA ALA A 128 2.73 9.52 28.15
C ALA A 128 2.47 9.91 26.69
N LEU A 129 2.73 9.00 25.73
CA LEU A 129 2.42 9.23 24.31
C LEU A 129 0.92 9.32 24.05
N LEU A 130 0.13 8.47 24.73
CA LEU A 130 -1.34 8.48 24.63
C LEU A 130 -1.95 9.75 25.24
N ASP A 131 -1.55 10.09 26.46
CA ASP A 131 -2.11 11.24 27.19
C ASP A 131 -1.79 12.57 26.50
N ALA A 132 -0.60 12.65 25.87
CA ALA A 132 -0.16 13.84 25.15
C ALA A 132 -0.70 13.92 23.72
N ASP A 133 -1.27 12.86 23.18
CA ASP A 133 -1.64 12.72 21.76
C ASP A 133 -0.49 13.14 20.82
N ARG A 134 0.70 12.57 21.05
CA ARG A 134 1.91 12.93 20.31
C ARG A 134 2.68 11.70 19.86
N MET A 135 3.45 11.89 18.79
CA MET A 135 4.49 10.96 18.35
C MET A 135 5.86 11.42 18.84
N ALA A 136 6.72 10.49 19.21
CA ALA A 136 8.12 10.81 19.51
C ALA A 136 8.96 10.66 18.24
N VAL A 137 9.57 11.74 17.78
CA VAL A 137 10.58 11.69 16.71
C VAL A 137 11.86 11.13 17.30
N VAL A 138 12.42 10.14 16.65
CA VAL A 138 13.59 9.39 17.13
C VAL A 138 14.64 9.21 16.05
N THR A 139 15.88 9.03 16.50
CA THR A 139 16.96 8.50 15.66
C THR A 139 17.33 7.10 16.12
N VAL A 140 17.61 6.21 15.18
CA VAL A 140 17.97 4.82 15.47
C VAL A 140 18.98 4.31 14.46
N ALA A 141 19.97 3.56 14.93
CA ALA A 141 20.90 2.82 14.08
C ALA A 141 20.33 1.42 13.81
N LEU A 142 19.83 1.20 12.60
CA LEU A 142 19.39 -0.09 12.12
C LEU A 142 20.39 -0.65 11.12
N ARG A 143 20.96 -1.82 11.44
CA ARG A 143 22.07 -2.43 10.70
C ARG A 143 23.34 -1.56 10.77
N GLN A 144 23.68 -0.80 9.74
CA GLN A 144 24.87 0.07 9.69
C GLN A 144 24.51 1.52 9.31
N ARG A 145 23.23 1.86 9.32
CA ARG A 145 22.74 3.18 8.91
C ARG A 145 21.91 3.79 10.02
N THR A 146 22.17 5.06 10.32
CA THR A 146 21.27 5.87 11.14
C THR A 146 20.05 6.24 10.33
N THR A 147 18.87 6.06 10.91
CA THR A 147 17.58 6.35 10.31
C THR A 147 16.76 7.18 11.29
N VAL A 148 16.00 8.12 10.76
CA VAL A 148 14.99 8.85 11.51
C VAL A 148 13.70 8.03 11.54
N GLY A 149 12.91 8.19 12.59
CA GLY A 149 11.62 7.52 12.72
C GLY A 149 10.74 8.15 13.78
N VAL A 150 9.59 7.56 14.00
CA VAL A 150 8.67 7.97 15.06
C VAL A 150 8.28 6.77 15.91
N LEU A 151 8.09 7.03 17.21
CA LEU A 151 7.39 6.12 18.10
C LEU A 151 5.95 6.61 18.25
N ARG A 152 5.01 5.71 18.03
CA ARG A 152 3.59 5.93 18.27
C ARG A 152 2.96 4.72 18.94
N VAL A 153 1.83 4.91 19.57
CA VAL A 153 1.09 3.80 20.14
C VAL A 153 0.06 3.30 19.12
N LYS A 154 0.00 1.98 18.93
CA LYS A 154 -1.04 1.30 18.20
C LYS A 154 -1.58 0.19 19.10
N ASP A 155 -2.87 0.25 19.39
CA ASP A 155 -3.51 -0.66 20.35
C ASP A 155 -2.76 -0.62 21.70
N ASP A 156 -2.17 -1.71 22.13
CA ASP A 156 -1.41 -1.81 23.38
C ASP A 156 0.12 -1.79 23.21
N VAL A 157 0.62 -1.54 21.99
CA VAL A 157 2.04 -1.69 21.65
C VAL A 157 2.62 -0.36 21.13
N ILE A 158 3.86 -0.07 21.52
CA ILE A 158 4.62 1.01 20.88
C ILE A 158 5.15 0.49 19.55
N VAL A 159 4.93 1.25 18.50
CA VAL A 159 5.41 0.99 17.14
C VAL A 159 6.49 2.01 16.80
N LEU A 160 7.64 1.53 16.35
CA LEU A 160 8.63 2.35 15.65
C LEU A 160 8.30 2.31 14.16
N GLN A 161 8.12 3.47 13.58
CA GLN A 161 7.94 3.63 12.15
C GLN A 161 9.10 4.44 11.59
N THR A 162 9.95 3.84 10.73
CA THR A 162 11.05 4.55 10.10
C THR A 162 10.53 5.55 9.09
N MET A 163 11.30 6.60 8.89
CA MET A 163 10.97 7.66 7.94
C MET A 163 12.12 7.85 6.96
N MET A 164 11.79 8.27 5.76
CA MET A 164 12.73 8.84 4.81
C MET A 164 13.28 10.16 5.36
N TRP A 165 14.48 10.54 4.89
CA TRP A 165 14.97 11.88 5.16
C TRP A 165 14.15 12.90 4.34
N PRO A 166 13.95 14.14 4.85
CA PRO A 166 13.12 15.13 4.15
C PRO A 166 13.57 15.45 2.72
N ASP A 167 14.85 15.33 2.44
CA ASP A 167 15.46 15.54 1.13
C ASP A 167 15.28 14.35 0.16
N GLU A 168 14.85 13.20 0.67
CA GLU A 168 14.46 12.05 -0.17
C GLU A 168 13.07 12.24 -0.81
N ILE A 169 12.26 13.18 -0.31
CA ILE A 169 10.95 13.50 -0.89
C ILE A 169 11.13 14.42 -2.09
N ARG A 170 10.78 13.93 -3.26
CA ARG A 170 10.91 14.67 -4.51
C ARG A 170 9.83 15.74 -4.63
N THR A 171 10.22 16.92 -5.03
CA THR A 171 9.28 17.98 -5.41
C THR A 171 8.71 17.69 -6.81
N PRO A 172 7.39 17.85 -7.05
CA PRO A 172 6.83 17.74 -8.39
C PRO A 172 7.48 18.74 -9.34
N ASP A 173 7.94 18.29 -10.49
CA ASP A 173 8.56 19.08 -11.55
C ASP A 173 7.61 19.37 -12.72
N PHE A 174 6.33 19.08 -12.54
CA PHE A 174 5.28 19.31 -13.50
C PHE A 174 4.24 20.30 -12.97
N ALA A 175 3.63 21.07 -13.86
CA ALA A 175 2.49 21.93 -13.55
C ALA A 175 1.19 21.13 -13.66
N VAL A 176 0.29 21.30 -12.67
CA VAL A 176 -1.06 20.75 -12.76
C VAL A 176 -1.95 21.77 -13.47
N GLU A 177 -2.27 21.50 -14.74
CA GLU A 177 -3.24 22.32 -15.48
C GLU A 177 -4.66 21.85 -15.08
N THR A 178 -5.41 22.74 -14.45
CA THR A 178 -6.82 22.50 -14.07
C THR A 178 -7.74 23.27 -14.97
N GLY A 179 -8.77 22.61 -15.50
CA GLY A 179 -9.85 23.27 -16.21
C GLY A 179 -10.80 24.01 -15.26
N GLU A 180 -11.68 24.87 -15.82
CA GLU A 180 -12.75 25.48 -15.04
C GLU A 180 -13.76 24.43 -14.59
N VAL A 181 -14.08 24.43 -13.30
CA VAL A 181 -15.06 23.53 -12.68
C VAL A 181 -16.31 24.32 -12.35
N LYS A 182 -17.46 23.85 -12.80
CA LYS A 182 -18.76 24.51 -12.53
C LYS A 182 -19.31 24.11 -11.16
N ASP A 183 -19.99 25.03 -10.49
CA ASP A 183 -20.61 24.78 -9.17
C ASP A 183 -21.54 23.55 -9.16
N ALA A 184 -22.23 23.28 -10.26
CA ALA A 184 -23.11 22.11 -10.39
C ALA A 184 -22.31 20.80 -10.40
N GLU A 185 -21.14 20.79 -11.03
CA GLU A 185 -20.22 19.63 -11.08
C GLU A 185 -19.63 19.35 -9.70
N VAL A 186 -19.22 20.42 -8.98
CA VAL A 186 -18.72 20.29 -7.60
C VAL A 186 -19.80 19.74 -6.66
N LYS A 187 -21.05 20.24 -6.77
CA LYS A 187 -22.15 19.72 -5.96
C LYS A 187 -22.43 18.26 -6.23
N MET A 188 -22.42 17.84 -7.49
CA MET A 188 -22.64 16.45 -7.85
C MET A 188 -21.50 15.54 -7.38
N ALA A 189 -20.24 16.01 -7.50
CA ALA A 189 -19.08 15.30 -6.97
C ALA A 189 -19.16 15.13 -5.45
N ASN A 190 -19.55 16.19 -4.72
CA ASN A 190 -19.73 16.12 -3.27
C ASN A 190 -20.84 15.13 -2.89
N MET A 191 -21.96 15.10 -3.61
CA MET A 191 -23.01 14.09 -3.38
C MET A 191 -22.49 12.66 -3.59
N LEU A 192 -21.64 12.44 -4.59
CA LEU A 192 -21.02 11.13 -4.80
C LEU A 192 -20.07 10.77 -3.66
N VAL A 193 -19.24 11.71 -3.20
CA VAL A 193 -18.36 11.51 -2.04
C VAL A 193 -19.17 11.14 -0.80
N GLU A 194 -20.23 11.89 -0.49
CA GLU A 194 -21.12 11.59 0.65
C GLU A 194 -21.80 10.22 0.50
N THR A 195 -22.23 9.89 -0.72
CA THR A 195 -22.87 8.58 -1.00
C THR A 195 -21.90 7.41 -0.82
N LEU A 196 -20.62 7.61 -1.12
CA LEU A 196 -19.56 6.59 -0.98
C LEU A 196 -18.84 6.65 0.37
N ALA A 197 -19.11 7.66 1.19
CA ALA A 197 -18.50 7.77 2.51
C ALA A 197 -18.86 6.58 3.40
N GLY A 198 -17.89 6.08 4.12
CA GLY A 198 -18.02 4.96 5.03
C GLY A 198 -16.77 4.80 5.89
N ASP A 199 -16.85 3.97 6.90
CA ASP A 199 -15.68 3.60 7.70
C ASP A 199 -14.76 2.70 6.90
N PHE A 200 -13.45 2.82 7.13
CA PHE A 200 -12.47 1.96 6.48
C PHE A 200 -12.43 0.58 7.15
N ASP A 201 -12.89 -0.43 6.44
CA ASP A 201 -12.75 -1.83 6.84
C ASP A 201 -11.68 -2.52 5.97
N PRO A 202 -10.52 -2.86 6.55
CA PRO A 202 -9.47 -3.55 5.81
C PRO A 202 -9.90 -4.90 5.22
N SER A 203 -10.94 -5.55 5.78
CA SER A 203 -11.40 -6.86 5.31
C SER A 203 -12.16 -6.81 3.98
N GLU A 204 -12.53 -5.61 3.52
CA GLU A 204 -13.16 -5.40 2.20
C GLU A 204 -12.14 -5.43 1.04
N PHE A 205 -10.83 -5.45 1.36
CA PHE A 205 -9.76 -5.39 0.36
C PHE A 205 -8.96 -6.69 0.39
N GLU A 206 -9.10 -7.49 -0.66
CA GLU A 206 -8.40 -8.76 -0.85
C GLU A 206 -7.39 -8.65 -2.00
N ASP A 207 -6.33 -9.47 -1.94
CA ASP A 207 -5.33 -9.54 -3.03
C ASP A 207 -5.75 -10.62 -4.05
N ASP A 208 -6.61 -10.22 -4.98
CA ASP A 208 -7.09 -11.08 -6.08
C ASP A 208 -5.95 -11.70 -6.89
N TYR A 209 -4.79 -11.05 -6.97
CA TYR A 209 -3.64 -11.57 -7.70
C TYR A 209 -2.99 -12.74 -6.99
N ALA A 210 -2.80 -12.64 -5.68
CA ALA A 210 -2.23 -13.74 -4.89
C ALA A 210 -3.14 -14.98 -4.95
N GLU A 211 -4.45 -14.78 -4.82
CA GLU A 211 -5.44 -15.86 -4.96
C GLU A 211 -5.41 -16.51 -6.34
N ALA A 212 -5.38 -15.71 -7.41
CA ALA A 212 -5.31 -16.19 -8.78
C ALA A 212 -4.01 -16.98 -9.06
N VAL A 213 -2.88 -16.57 -8.47
CA VAL A 213 -1.61 -17.29 -8.57
C VAL A 213 -1.67 -18.63 -7.85
N ASP A 214 -2.25 -18.67 -6.66
CA ASP A 214 -2.42 -19.89 -5.88
C ASP A 214 -3.33 -20.90 -6.61
N GLU A 215 -4.43 -20.42 -7.19
CA GLU A 215 -5.31 -21.25 -8.01
C GLU A 215 -4.60 -21.79 -9.26
N LEU A 216 -3.82 -20.93 -9.94
CA LEU A 216 -3.01 -21.32 -11.10
C LEU A 216 -2.02 -22.43 -10.75
N VAL A 217 -1.34 -22.30 -9.61
CA VAL A 217 -0.35 -23.28 -9.13
C VAL A 217 -1.05 -24.60 -8.80
N ARG A 218 -2.18 -24.57 -8.07
CA ARG A 218 -2.98 -25.77 -7.76
C ARG A 218 -3.42 -26.50 -9.00
N ASN A 219 -4.01 -25.78 -9.96
CA ASN A 219 -4.47 -26.34 -11.23
C ASN A 219 -3.32 -27.00 -12.02
N LYS A 220 -2.13 -26.38 -12.01
CA LYS A 220 -0.95 -26.99 -12.66
C LYS A 220 -0.44 -28.23 -11.95
N ILE A 221 -0.50 -28.30 -10.63
CA ILE A 221 -0.11 -29.46 -9.83
C ILE A 221 -1.08 -30.63 -10.12
N GLU A 222 -2.38 -30.36 -10.27
CA GLU A 222 -3.41 -31.34 -10.53
C GLU A 222 -3.47 -31.78 -12.00
N GLY A 223 -2.59 -31.26 -12.88
CA GLY A 223 -2.53 -31.58 -14.30
C GLY A 223 -3.65 -30.97 -15.14
N GLY A 224 -4.33 -29.94 -14.61
CA GLY A 224 -5.42 -29.21 -15.27
C GLY A 224 -4.93 -28.19 -16.29
N GLU A 225 -5.76 -27.91 -17.31
CA GLU A 225 -5.58 -26.74 -18.17
C GLU A 225 -5.96 -25.46 -17.45
N VAL A 226 -5.08 -24.45 -17.53
CA VAL A 226 -5.32 -23.15 -16.91
C VAL A 226 -6.44 -22.41 -17.65
N LYS A 227 -7.60 -22.24 -17.03
CA LYS A 227 -8.64 -21.34 -17.51
C LYS A 227 -8.20 -19.91 -17.29
N ARG A 228 -7.98 -19.15 -18.36
CA ARG A 228 -7.71 -17.71 -18.25
C ARG A 228 -8.98 -17.03 -17.75
N THR A 229 -8.94 -16.46 -16.56
CA THR A 229 -9.98 -15.54 -16.08
C THR A 229 -9.94 -14.30 -16.96
N PRO A 230 -11.05 -13.90 -17.61
CA PRO A 230 -11.05 -12.70 -18.42
C PRO A 230 -10.84 -11.50 -17.50
N VAL A 231 -9.74 -10.77 -17.72
CA VAL A 231 -9.52 -9.48 -17.06
C VAL A 231 -10.63 -8.55 -17.52
N SER A 232 -11.47 -8.12 -16.58
CA SER A 232 -12.46 -7.07 -16.84
C SER A 232 -11.72 -5.77 -17.11
N THR A 233 -11.45 -5.50 -18.39
CA THR A 233 -11.03 -4.17 -18.83
C THR A 233 -12.25 -3.26 -18.71
N LYS A 234 -12.35 -2.53 -17.59
CA LYS A 234 -13.21 -1.35 -17.54
C LYS A 234 -12.62 -0.36 -18.55
N THR A 235 -13.19 -0.36 -19.76
CA THR A 235 -12.90 0.65 -20.76
C THR A 235 -13.32 1.98 -20.17
N SER A 236 -12.38 2.89 -19.94
CA SER A 236 -12.69 4.27 -19.64
C SER A 236 -13.37 4.84 -20.88
N GLY A 237 -14.69 4.94 -20.86
CA GLY A 237 -15.46 5.56 -21.92
C GLY A 237 -15.10 7.04 -22.02
N GLU A 238 -15.05 7.58 -23.22
CA GLU A 238 -15.01 9.01 -23.48
C GLU A 238 -16.07 9.70 -22.63
N VAL A 239 -15.64 10.58 -21.73
CA VAL A 239 -16.56 11.36 -20.89
C VAL A 239 -17.10 12.49 -21.73
N VAL A 240 -18.20 12.23 -22.43
CA VAL A 240 -18.89 13.21 -23.27
C VAL A 240 -19.67 14.23 -22.43
N ASP A 241 -20.10 13.86 -21.23
CA ASP A 241 -20.79 14.73 -20.27
C ASP A 241 -20.46 14.32 -18.84
N LEU A 242 -19.67 15.15 -18.15
CA LEU A 242 -19.23 14.91 -16.79
C LEU A 242 -20.40 14.84 -15.79
N LEU A 243 -21.38 15.75 -15.93
CA LEU A 243 -22.55 15.77 -15.05
C LEU A 243 -23.39 14.49 -15.17
N ALA A 244 -23.64 14.05 -16.41
CA ALA A 244 -24.37 12.81 -16.65
C ALA A 244 -23.60 11.56 -16.18
N ALA A 245 -22.28 11.59 -16.21
CA ALA A 245 -21.45 10.51 -15.69
C ALA A 245 -21.50 10.46 -14.16
N LEU A 246 -21.37 11.59 -13.49
CA LEU A 246 -21.47 11.72 -12.04
C LEU A 246 -22.87 11.30 -11.54
N GLN A 247 -23.94 11.74 -12.21
CA GLN A 247 -25.31 11.34 -11.86
C GLN A 247 -25.47 9.82 -11.92
N ARG A 248 -25.03 9.19 -13.01
CA ARG A 248 -25.08 7.72 -13.14
C ARG A 248 -24.28 7.00 -12.05
N SER A 249 -23.16 7.55 -11.62
CA SER A 249 -22.35 6.98 -10.54
C SER A 249 -23.05 7.08 -9.19
N VAL A 250 -23.72 8.20 -8.90
CA VAL A 250 -24.53 8.37 -7.68
C VAL A 250 -25.69 7.38 -7.66
N ASP A 251 -26.42 7.24 -8.79
CA ASP A 251 -27.56 6.34 -8.89
C ASP A 251 -27.12 4.87 -8.74
N ALA A 252 -25.99 4.51 -9.33
CA ALA A 252 -25.42 3.17 -9.18
C ALA A 252 -25.00 2.87 -7.74
N ALA A 253 -24.38 3.83 -7.05
CA ALA A 253 -23.96 3.67 -5.65
C ALA A 253 -25.17 3.58 -4.71
N LYS A 254 -26.22 4.37 -4.92
CA LYS A 254 -27.49 4.28 -4.16
C LYS A 254 -28.16 2.92 -4.36
N THR A 255 -28.22 2.44 -5.61
CA THR A 255 -28.78 1.12 -5.92
C THR A 255 -28.00 -0.01 -5.24
N ALA A 256 -26.68 0.06 -5.23
CA ALA A 256 -25.83 -0.93 -4.54
C ALA A 256 -26.05 -0.96 -3.02
N ARG A 257 -26.42 0.17 -2.41
CA ARG A 257 -26.79 0.26 -0.98
C ARG A 257 -28.25 -0.11 -0.67
N GLY A 258 -29.06 -0.41 -1.69
CA GLY A 258 -30.48 -0.75 -1.49
C GLY A 258 -31.36 0.46 -1.23
N GLU A 259 -30.91 1.68 -1.49
CA GLU A 259 -31.68 2.90 -1.42
C GLU A 259 -32.44 3.11 -2.73
N ALA A 260 -33.73 3.50 -2.66
CA ALA A 260 -34.53 3.76 -3.86
C ALA A 260 -33.98 4.99 -4.62
N THR A 261 -33.75 4.85 -5.91
CA THR A 261 -33.35 5.98 -6.77
C THR A 261 -34.59 6.87 -7.02
N ASP A 262 -34.41 8.20 -6.97
CA ASP A 262 -35.48 9.21 -7.14
C ASP A 262 -36.24 9.13 -8.51
N ASP A 263 -35.77 8.32 -9.46
CA ASP A 263 -36.30 8.20 -10.81
C ASP A 263 -37.54 7.28 -10.93
N GLU A 264 -37.94 6.55 -9.87
CA GLU A 264 -39.17 5.75 -9.92
C GLU A 264 -40.46 6.52 -9.61
N ALA A 265 -40.38 7.80 -9.24
CA ALA A 265 -41.53 8.60 -8.87
C ALA A 265 -42.25 9.25 -10.08
N GLU A 266 -41.71 9.28 -11.29
CA GLU A 266 -42.28 9.97 -12.44
C GLU A 266 -42.87 9.10 -13.56
N LYS A 267 -42.86 7.78 -13.43
CA LYS A 267 -43.52 6.91 -14.45
C LYS A 267 -44.68 6.09 -13.90
N LYS A 268 -45.79 6.78 -13.55
CA LYS A 268 -47.12 6.14 -13.58
C LYS A 268 -47.72 6.35 -14.97
N PRO A 269 -47.94 5.29 -15.75
CA PRO A 269 -48.59 5.44 -17.04
C PRO A 269 -50.05 5.75 -16.87
N ALA A 270 -50.48 6.83 -17.49
CA ALA A 270 -51.88 7.18 -17.67
C ALA A 270 -52.63 6.04 -18.38
N LYS A 271 -53.59 5.44 -17.68
CA LYS A 271 -54.60 4.51 -18.19
C LYS A 271 -55.38 5.21 -19.29
N LYS A 272 -55.16 4.85 -20.54
CA LYS A 272 -56.16 5.13 -21.61
C LYS A 272 -57.12 3.96 -21.70
N ALA A 273 -58.34 4.26 -21.28
CA ALA A 273 -59.52 3.47 -21.57
C ALA A 273 -59.96 3.65 -23.03
N ALA A 274 -60.68 2.68 -23.51
CA ALA A 274 -61.53 2.60 -24.69
C ALA A 274 -60.86 1.96 -25.91
N LYS A 275 -61.41 1.02 -26.59
CA LYS A 275 -62.83 0.78 -26.93
C LYS A 275 -62.97 -0.62 -27.53
N LYS A 276 -63.98 -1.29 -27.08
CA LYS A 276 -64.58 -2.49 -27.65
C LYS A 276 -65.21 -2.22 -29.01
N ALA A 277 -64.92 -3.01 -30.02
CA ALA A 277 -65.80 -3.26 -31.16
C ALA A 277 -65.40 -4.58 -31.82
N THR A 278 -66.08 -5.58 -31.56
CA THR A 278 -67.09 -6.37 -32.32
C THR A 278 -66.80 -6.60 -33.82
N ALA A 279 -66.67 -7.82 -34.14
CA ALA A 279 -67.46 -8.62 -35.12
C ALA A 279 -66.49 -9.51 -35.92
N LYS A 280 -66.55 -10.81 -35.81
CA LYS A 280 -67.48 -11.81 -36.37
C LYS A 280 -67.24 -12.15 -37.86
N LYS A 281 -67.11 -13.44 -38.12
CA LYS A 281 -67.33 -14.17 -39.35
C LYS A 281 -66.16 -14.22 -40.34
N ALA A 282 -65.84 -15.29 -40.95
CA ALA A 282 -66.37 -16.66 -41.15
C ALA A 282 -65.30 -17.46 -41.82
N ALA A 283 -65.03 -18.66 -41.40
CA ALA A 283 -65.40 -19.88 -42.09
C ALA A 283 -65.01 -20.04 -43.54
N LYS A 284 -64.29 -21.10 -43.78
CA LYS A 284 -64.40 -22.05 -44.92
C LYS A 284 -63.51 -21.83 -46.15
N LYS A 285 -62.66 -22.69 -46.42
CA LYS A 285 -62.70 -23.84 -47.29
C LYS A 285 -61.34 -24.06 -47.90
N LYS A 286 -60.83 -25.25 -47.69
CA LYS A 286 -60.55 -26.33 -48.65
C LYS A 286 -59.39 -26.13 -49.62
N ALA A 287 -58.44 -26.97 -49.40
CA ALA A 287 -58.02 -27.99 -50.34
C ALA A 287 -57.38 -27.54 -51.67
N SER A 288 -56.19 -27.75 -51.82
CA SER A 288 -55.56 -28.82 -52.63
C SER A 288 -54.14 -28.95 -52.22
#